data_5b5ecfa2eb431fdd7304f7fb8c9e39ae
#
_entry.id   5b5ecfa2eb431fdd7304f7fb8c9e39ae
#
_cell.length_a   1.000
_cell.length_b   1.000
_cell.length_c   1.000
_cell.angle_alpha   90.00
_cell.angle_beta   90.00
_cell.angle_gamma   90.00
#
_symmetry.space_group_name_H-M   'P 1'
#
loop_
_entity.id
_entity.type
_entity.pdbx_description
1 polymer ?
#
loop_
_entity_poly.entity_id
_entity_poly.type
_entity_poly.pdbx_seq_one_letter_code
_entity_poly.pdbx_strand_id
1 'polypeptide(L)'
;MVQLFKSLVLAGLATVSLAKGPTVPPNTYDKSAVLDLIPDNFDKIAISGKPALVEFFAPWCGHCKSLAPVYEQLAVDFSSAKDKIAIAKVDADSEKSLGKRFGIQGFPTIKFFDGKSDKPEDYNGGRDLESLTAFITEKTGAKPKKAKAAPSQVEMLTDKTFKTEIGGDKDVLVAFTAPWCGRKLYP
;
A
#
# COMPACT_ATOMS: atom_id res chain seq x y z
N MET A 1 72.07 -8.56 -44.05
CA MET A 1 70.90 -9.26 -43.50
C MET A 1 70.30 -8.39 -42.41
N VAL A 2 69.28 -7.66 -42.76
CA VAL A 2 68.57 -6.74 -41.82
C VAL A 2 67.22 -7.35 -41.57
N GLN A 3 66.96 -7.77 -40.32
CA GLN A 3 65.68 -8.30 -39.90
C GLN A 3 64.80 -7.13 -39.42
N LEU A 4 63.70 -6.89 -40.12
CA LEU A 4 62.64 -5.94 -39.73
C LEU A 4 61.76 -6.59 -38.66
N PHE A 5 61.81 -6.10 -37.44
CA PHE A 5 60.82 -6.38 -36.40
C PHE A 5 59.53 -5.54 -36.65
N LYS A 6 58.48 -6.23 -37.10
CA LYS A 6 57.13 -5.62 -37.12
C LYS A 6 56.54 -5.68 -35.71
N SER A 7 56.49 -4.54 -35.05
CA SER A 7 55.76 -4.38 -33.80
C SER A 7 54.26 -4.38 -34.09
N LEU A 8 53.56 -5.42 -33.62
CA LEU A 8 52.12 -5.54 -33.67
C LEU A 8 51.57 -4.76 -32.43
N VAL A 9 51.01 -3.58 -32.67
CA VAL A 9 50.28 -2.83 -31.63
C VAL A 9 48.88 -3.44 -31.55
N LEU A 10 48.62 -4.23 -30.51
CA LEU A 10 47.28 -4.67 -30.14
C LEU A 10 46.55 -3.50 -29.45
N ALA A 11 45.66 -2.84 -30.16
CA ALA A 11 44.70 -1.89 -29.56
C ALA A 11 43.66 -2.68 -28.75
N GLY A 12 43.85 -2.73 -27.45
CA GLY A 12 42.85 -3.27 -26.53
C GLY A 12 41.64 -2.37 -26.45
N LEU A 13 40.52 -2.76 -27.07
CA LEU A 13 39.23 -2.15 -26.83
C LEU A 13 38.79 -2.46 -25.40
N ALA A 14 38.96 -1.48 -24.49
CA ALA A 14 38.36 -1.54 -23.17
C ALA A 14 36.84 -1.38 -23.30
N THR A 15 36.09 -2.46 -23.21
CA THR A 15 34.64 -2.43 -23.05
C THR A 15 34.35 -1.90 -21.67
N VAL A 16 33.90 -0.64 -21.61
CA VAL A 16 33.31 -0.07 -20.40
C VAL A 16 31.98 -0.80 -20.14
N SER A 17 32.03 -1.76 -19.22
CA SER A 17 30.85 -2.40 -18.70
C SER A 17 30.11 -1.35 -17.86
N LEU A 18 28.98 -0.80 -18.37
CA LEU A 18 28.06 -0.02 -17.54
C LEU A 18 27.57 -0.95 -16.43
N ALA A 19 28.12 -0.80 -15.24
CA ALA A 19 27.59 -1.44 -14.06
C ALA A 19 26.14 -0.95 -13.89
N LYS A 20 25.18 -1.87 -14.10
CA LYS A 20 23.80 -1.69 -13.63
C LYS A 20 23.90 -1.29 -12.17
N GLY A 21 23.35 -0.13 -11.83
CA GLY A 21 23.19 0.32 -10.46
C GLY A 21 22.56 -0.77 -9.60
N PRO A 22 22.69 -0.70 -8.27
CA PRO A 22 22.20 -1.73 -7.38
C PRO A 22 20.73 -2.00 -7.70
N THR A 23 20.47 -3.21 -8.20
CA THR A 23 19.11 -3.73 -8.32
C THR A 23 18.58 -3.83 -6.92
N VAL A 24 17.60 -2.97 -6.58
CA VAL A 24 16.80 -3.11 -5.38
C VAL A 24 16.29 -4.56 -5.37
N PRO A 25 16.54 -5.35 -4.30
CA PRO A 25 16.03 -6.72 -4.24
C PRO A 25 14.51 -6.69 -4.43
N PRO A 26 13.95 -7.70 -5.14
CA PRO A 26 12.51 -7.78 -5.30
C PRO A 26 11.87 -7.74 -3.92
N ASN A 27 11.04 -6.73 -3.72
CA ASN A 27 10.35 -6.46 -2.47
C ASN A 27 9.58 -7.72 -2.05
N THR A 28 9.78 -8.20 -0.84
CA THR A 28 9.08 -9.34 -0.25
C THR A 28 7.55 -9.15 -0.14
N TYR A 29 7.03 -8.05 -0.68
CA TYR A 29 5.60 -7.72 -0.85
C TYR A 29 5.03 -8.18 -2.20
N ASP A 30 5.60 -9.18 -2.83
CA ASP A 30 5.16 -9.73 -4.12
C ASP A 30 3.71 -10.26 -4.13
N LYS A 31 2.99 -10.12 -2.99
CA LYS A 31 1.56 -10.42 -2.84
C LYS A 31 0.72 -9.21 -2.42
N SER A 32 1.30 -8.02 -2.32
CA SER A 32 0.55 -6.80 -1.98
C SER A 32 -0.42 -6.45 -3.09
N ALA A 33 -1.67 -6.17 -2.73
CA ALA A 33 -2.66 -5.64 -3.66
C ALA A 33 -2.49 -4.13 -3.88
N VAL A 34 -1.72 -3.46 -3.01
CA VAL A 34 -1.38 -2.04 -3.11
C VAL A 34 -0.20 -1.87 -4.07
N LEU A 35 -0.33 -0.94 -5.01
CA LEU A 35 0.70 -0.66 -6.01
C LEU A 35 1.81 0.23 -5.43
N ASP A 36 3.06 -0.18 -5.55
CA ASP A 36 4.21 0.67 -5.21
C ASP A 36 4.50 1.65 -6.35
N LEU A 37 4.50 2.95 -6.05
CA LEU A 37 4.78 4.01 -7.01
C LEU A 37 6.16 4.62 -6.78
N ILE A 38 6.88 4.72 -7.89
CA ILE A 38 8.17 5.40 -8.03
C ILE A 38 8.04 6.47 -9.14
N PRO A 39 8.97 7.39 -9.30
CA PRO A 39 8.87 8.43 -10.33
C PRO A 39 8.61 7.92 -11.74
N ASP A 40 9.16 6.73 -12.09
CA ASP A 40 9.05 6.17 -13.43
C ASP A 40 7.64 5.64 -13.78
N ASN A 41 6.84 5.26 -12.78
CA ASN A 41 5.51 4.68 -12.98
C ASN A 41 4.38 5.56 -12.43
N PHE A 42 4.68 6.58 -11.64
CA PHE A 42 3.69 7.40 -10.95
C PHE A 42 2.66 8.00 -11.92
N ASP A 43 3.12 8.72 -12.93
CA ASP A 43 2.23 9.41 -13.86
C ASP A 43 1.39 8.43 -14.69
N LYS A 44 1.94 7.27 -15.01
CA LYS A 44 1.24 6.20 -15.74
C LYS A 44 0.11 5.56 -14.94
N ILE A 45 0.17 5.62 -13.62
CA ILE A 45 -0.81 4.98 -12.72
C ILE A 45 -1.76 6.00 -12.11
N ALA A 46 -1.23 7.12 -11.59
CA ALA A 46 -2.02 8.09 -10.85
C ALA A 46 -2.63 9.21 -11.71
N ILE A 47 -2.07 9.49 -12.90
CA ILE A 47 -2.48 10.64 -13.74
C ILE A 47 -2.93 10.21 -15.15
N SER A 48 -3.05 8.93 -15.43
CA SER A 48 -3.28 8.40 -16.78
C SER A 48 -4.76 8.18 -17.15
N GLY A 49 -5.67 8.94 -16.59
CA GLY A 49 -7.12 8.86 -16.91
C GLY A 49 -7.93 7.99 -15.95
N LYS A 50 -7.28 7.28 -15.03
CA LYS A 50 -7.92 6.47 -14.00
C LYS A 50 -7.67 7.08 -12.61
N PRO A 51 -8.72 7.24 -11.79
CA PRO A 51 -8.56 7.68 -10.41
C PRO A 51 -7.60 6.79 -9.61
N ALA A 52 -6.85 7.41 -8.69
CA ALA A 52 -5.97 6.71 -7.79
C ALA A 52 -6.04 7.28 -6.37
N LEU A 53 -6.05 6.43 -5.36
CA LEU A 53 -5.83 6.80 -3.97
C LEU A 53 -4.39 6.43 -3.62
N VAL A 54 -3.59 7.42 -3.22
CA VAL A 54 -2.16 7.24 -2.99
C VAL A 54 -1.80 7.62 -1.56
N GLU A 55 -1.24 6.67 -0.81
CA GLU A 55 -0.63 6.89 0.48
C GLU A 55 0.84 7.30 0.28
N PHE A 56 1.22 8.45 0.81
CA PHE A 56 2.61 8.85 0.98
C PHE A 56 3.05 8.48 2.40
N PHE A 57 4.00 7.57 2.50
CA PHE A 57 4.44 7.01 3.78
C PHE A 57 5.97 7.07 3.95
N ALA A 58 6.44 6.72 5.15
CA ALA A 58 7.84 6.42 5.43
C ALA A 58 7.94 5.11 6.22
N PRO A 59 8.97 4.27 5.97
CA PRO A 59 9.11 2.96 6.63
C PRO A 59 9.24 3.01 8.15
N TRP A 60 9.78 4.09 8.68
CA TRP A 60 9.95 4.31 10.11
C TRP A 60 8.71 4.91 10.80
N CYS A 61 7.68 5.33 10.05
CA CYS A 61 6.49 5.97 10.58
C CYS A 61 5.55 4.97 11.27
N GLY A 62 5.34 5.10 12.57
CA GLY A 62 4.47 4.22 13.35
C GLY A 62 3.00 4.26 12.91
N HIS A 63 2.48 5.46 12.58
CA HIS A 63 1.10 5.60 12.08
C HIS A 63 0.90 4.97 10.70
N CYS A 64 1.93 4.98 9.84
CA CYS A 64 1.91 4.31 8.54
C CYS A 64 1.86 2.78 8.73
N LYS A 65 2.65 2.25 9.67
CA LYS A 65 2.61 0.82 10.02
C LYS A 65 1.22 0.38 10.51
N SER A 66 0.54 1.23 11.28
CA SER A 66 -0.83 0.95 11.74
C SER A 66 -1.87 1.03 10.62
N LEU A 67 -1.66 1.89 9.61
CA LEU A 67 -2.53 2.03 8.46
C LEU A 67 -2.33 0.91 7.43
N ALA A 68 -1.13 0.37 7.30
CA ALA A 68 -0.77 -0.59 6.27
C ALA A 68 -1.75 -1.78 6.14
N PRO A 69 -2.16 -2.49 7.21
CA PRO A 69 -3.11 -3.59 7.09
C PRO A 69 -4.49 -3.15 6.59
N VAL A 70 -4.94 -1.96 6.96
CA VAL A 70 -6.21 -1.39 6.49
C VAL A 70 -6.11 -1.06 5.00
N TYR A 71 -4.99 -0.50 4.58
CA TYR A 71 -4.75 -0.09 3.21
C TYR A 71 -4.59 -1.29 2.26
N GLU A 72 -3.95 -2.37 2.73
CA GLU A 72 -3.90 -3.65 2.01
C GLU A 72 -5.29 -4.27 1.85
N GLN A 73 -6.11 -4.28 2.91
CA GLN A 73 -7.47 -4.77 2.84
C GLN A 73 -8.32 -3.94 1.86
N LEU A 74 -8.17 -2.62 1.88
CA LEU A 74 -8.82 -1.71 0.94
C LEU A 74 -8.50 -2.09 -0.51
N ALA A 75 -7.22 -2.34 -0.82
CA ALA A 75 -6.78 -2.73 -2.16
C ALA A 75 -7.34 -4.10 -2.58
N VAL A 76 -7.46 -5.05 -1.65
CA VAL A 76 -8.10 -6.36 -1.87
C VAL A 76 -9.59 -6.18 -2.16
N ASP A 77 -10.30 -5.35 -1.39
CA ASP A 77 -11.73 -5.11 -1.55
C ASP A 77 -12.06 -4.46 -2.89
N PHE A 78 -11.20 -3.57 -3.38
CA PHE A 78 -11.35 -2.94 -4.71
C PHE A 78 -10.65 -3.70 -5.85
N SER A 79 -10.14 -4.90 -5.61
CA SER A 79 -9.44 -5.71 -6.63
C SER A 79 -10.28 -6.02 -7.86
N SER A 80 -11.61 -6.09 -7.73
CA SER A 80 -12.55 -6.27 -8.85
C SER A 80 -12.88 -4.97 -9.60
N ALA A 81 -12.48 -3.82 -9.09
CA ALA A 81 -12.73 -2.48 -9.66
C ALA A 81 -11.42 -1.77 -10.07
N LYS A 82 -10.42 -2.55 -10.45
CA LYS A 82 -9.10 -2.02 -10.89
C LYS A 82 -9.18 -1.12 -12.13
N ASP A 83 -10.26 -1.21 -12.89
CA ASP A 83 -10.58 -0.33 -14.00
C ASP A 83 -11.03 1.07 -13.55
N LYS A 84 -11.59 1.19 -12.34
CA LYS A 84 -12.19 2.41 -11.79
C LYS A 84 -11.32 3.14 -10.77
N ILE A 85 -10.45 2.43 -10.06
CA ILE A 85 -9.59 3.00 -9.02
C ILE A 85 -8.28 2.21 -8.92
N ALA A 86 -7.18 2.91 -8.72
CA ALA A 86 -5.91 2.34 -8.29
C ALA A 86 -5.69 2.66 -6.82
N ILE A 87 -5.32 1.66 -6.02
CA ILE A 87 -4.89 1.84 -4.65
C ILE A 87 -3.37 1.69 -4.64
N ALA A 88 -2.67 2.74 -4.22
CA ALA A 88 -1.23 2.82 -4.38
C ALA A 88 -0.56 3.50 -3.20
N LYS A 89 0.76 3.31 -3.07
CA LYS A 89 1.58 3.95 -2.04
C LYS A 89 2.91 4.44 -2.61
N VAL A 90 3.48 5.45 -1.98
CA VAL A 90 4.81 6.02 -2.27
C VAL A 90 5.62 6.04 -0.99
N ASP A 91 6.79 5.43 -0.98
CA ASP A 91 7.79 5.71 0.06
C ASP A 91 8.40 7.09 -0.20
N ALA A 92 7.82 8.12 0.42
CA ALA A 92 8.25 9.49 0.18
C ALA A 92 9.52 9.87 0.97
N ASP A 93 10.03 9.00 1.81
CA ASP A 93 11.36 9.12 2.43
C ASP A 93 12.46 8.73 1.43
N SER A 94 12.22 7.69 0.64
CA SER A 94 13.10 7.28 -0.46
C SER A 94 12.86 8.14 -1.70
N GLU A 95 11.60 8.33 -2.10
CA GLU A 95 11.20 9.04 -3.32
C GLU A 95 10.93 10.53 -3.05
N LYS A 96 11.95 11.24 -2.57
CA LYS A 96 11.86 12.67 -2.17
C LYS A 96 11.36 13.59 -3.27
N SER A 97 11.59 13.25 -4.51
CA SER A 97 11.10 13.99 -5.68
C SER A 97 9.58 14.03 -5.73
N LEU A 98 8.92 12.89 -5.50
CA LEU A 98 7.46 12.80 -5.42
C LEU A 98 6.93 13.49 -4.17
N GLY A 99 7.59 13.31 -3.02
CA GLY A 99 7.24 14.01 -1.80
C GLY A 99 7.22 15.54 -1.97
N LYS A 100 8.24 16.10 -2.63
CA LYS A 100 8.32 17.54 -2.95
C LYS A 100 7.27 17.95 -3.97
N ARG A 101 7.09 17.18 -5.06
CA ARG A 101 6.11 17.46 -6.12
C ARG A 101 4.71 17.65 -5.56
N PHE A 102 4.31 16.82 -4.59
CA PHE A 102 2.97 16.84 -4.02
C PHE A 102 2.89 17.51 -2.64
N GLY A 103 3.93 18.21 -2.21
CA GLY A 103 3.93 19.02 -1.00
C GLY A 103 3.74 18.20 0.29
N ILE A 104 4.31 17.00 0.36
CA ILE A 104 4.19 16.13 1.53
C ILE A 104 5.01 16.67 2.68
N GLN A 105 4.36 17.02 3.80
CA GLN A 105 4.98 17.58 5.00
C GLN A 105 4.97 16.62 6.21
N GLY A 106 4.25 15.52 6.11
CA GLY A 106 4.14 14.54 7.20
C GLY A 106 3.60 13.21 6.73
N PHE A 107 3.65 12.20 7.61
CA PHE A 107 3.26 10.83 7.29
C PHE A 107 2.26 10.25 8.29
N PRO A 108 1.30 9.40 7.83
CA PRO A 108 0.96 9.21 6.44
C PRO A 108 0.15 10.40 5.91
N THR A 109 0.34 10.76 4.65
CA THR A 109 -0.53 11.65 3.89
C THR A 109 -1.20 10.86 2.79
N ILE A 110 -2.54 10.96 2.68
CA ILE A 110 -3.30 10.26 1.65
C ILE A 110 -3.86 11.30 0.69
N LYS A 111 -3.65 11.08 -0.61
CA LYS A 111 -4.13 11.97 -1.66
C LYS A 111 -4.92 11.21 -2.72
N PHE A 112 -6.01 11.82 -3.17
CA PHE A 112 -6.83 11.31 -4.24
C PHE A 112 -6.51 12.05 -5.55
N PHE A 113 -6.17 11.27 -6.57
CA PHE A 113 -5.95 11.73 -7.93
C PHE A 113 -7.16 11.35 -8.77
N ASP A 114 -7.71 12.30 -9.51
CA ASP A 114 -8.86 12.07 -10.39
C ASP A 114 -8.48 11.39 -11.73
N GLY A 115 -7.19 11.17 -11.94
CA GLY A 115 -6.62 10.62 -13.17
C GLY A 115 -6.52 11.61 -14.32
N LYS A 116 -6.99 12.86 -14.16
CA LYS A 116 -7.04 13.87 -15.24
C LYS A 116 -6.03 14.98 -15.04
N SER A 117 -5.65 15.24 -13.80
CA SER A 117 -4.72 16.30 -13.45
C SER A 117 -3.69 15.85 -12.44
N ASP A 118 -2.60 16.60 -12.34
CA ASP A 118 -1.55 16.44 -11.34
C ASP A 118 -1.84 17.17 -10.02
N LYS A 119 -3.07 17.68 -9.86
CA LYS A 119 -3.53 18.38 -8.65
C LYS A 119 -4.42 17.44 -7.84
N PRO A 120 -3.86 16.70 -6.88
CA PRO A 120 -4.65 15.79 -6.05
C PRO A 120 -5.47 16.54 -5.00
N GLU A 121 -6.54 15.90 -4.55
CA GLU A 121 -7.29 16.28 -3.36
C GLU A 121 -6.71 15.59 -2.13
N ASP A 122 -6.54 16.33 -1.03
CA ASP A 122 -6.11 15.73 0.23
C ASP A 122 -7.25 14.97 0.89
N TYR A 123 -6.99 13.72 1.27
CA TYR A 123 -7.92 12.95 2.06
C TYR A 123 -7.71 13.23 3.55
N ASN A 124 -8.70 13.87 4.17
CA ASN A 124 -8.68 14.24 5.58
C ASN A 124 -9.70 13.44 6.44
N GLY A 125 -10.23 12.36 5.90
CA GLY A 125 -11.19 11.48 6.59
C GLY A 125 -10.55 10.51 7.58
N GLY A 126 -11.36 9.57 8.08
CA GLY A 126 -10.90 8.49 8.96
C GLY A 126 -9.93 7.54 8.27
N ARG A 127 -8.98 7.00 9.02
CA ARG A 127 -7.98 6.03 8.52
C ARG A 127 -8.44 4.58 8.74
N ASP A 128 -9.72 4.37 8.82
CA ASP A 128 -10.36 3.05 8.90
C ASP A 128 -10.89 2.63 7.53
N LEU A 129 -11.11 1.31 7.39
CA LEU A 129 -11.54 0.72 6.12
C LEU A 129 -12.88 1.28 5.64
N GLU A 130 -13.81 1.55 6.56
CA GLU A 130 -15.15 2.04 6.24
C GLU A 130 -15.10 3.45 5.65
N SER A 131 -14.37 4.37 6.30
CA SER A 131 -14.19 5.75 5.85
C SER A 131 -13.51 5.84 4.49
N LEU A 132 -12.43 5.06 4.29
CA LEU A 132 -11.71 5.01 3.01
C LEU A 132 -12.58 4.42 1.90
N THR A 133 -13.34 3.36 2.19
CA THR A 133 -14.26 2.72 1.25
C THR A 133 -15.39 3.66 0.84
N ALA A 134 -15.99 4.37 1.80
CA ALA A 134 -17.04 5.35 1.54
C ALA A 134 -16.54 6.45 0.61
N PHE A 135 -15.38 7.02 0.90
CA PHE A 135 -14.74 8.05 0.09
C PHE A 135 -14.50 7.60 -1.36
N ILE A 136 -13.88 6.43 -1.54
CA ILE A 136 -13.63 5.90 -2.89
C ILE A 136 -14.95 5.69 -3.64
N THR A 137 -15.95 5.12 -2.97
CA THR A 137 -17.25 4.86 -3.58
C THR A 137 -17.95 6.15 -4.00
N GLU A 138 -17.88 7.18 -3.17
CA GLU A 138 -18.40 8.52 -3.48
C GLU A 138 -17.70 9.14 -4.70
N LYS A 139 -16.35 9.13 -4.70
CA LYS A 139 -15.55 9.78 -5.76
C LYS A 139 -15.59 9.06 -7.11
N THR A 140 -15.70 7.73 -7.10
CA THR A 140 -15.49 6.92 -8.32
C THR A 140 -16.70 6.10 -8.75
N GLY A 141 -17.69 5.93 -7.86
CA GLY A 141 -18.78 4.98 -8.06
C GLY A 141 -18.33 3.51 -8.03
N ALA A 142 -17.05 3.25 -7.70
CA ALA A 142 -16.54 1.90 -7.54
C ALA A 142 -17.14 1.25 -6.29
N LYS A 143 -17.58 0.00 -6.42
CA LYS A 143 -18.11 -0.76 -5.30
C LYS A 143 -17.06 -1.81 -4.87
N PRO A 144 -16.75 -1.90 -3.56
CA PRO A 144 -15.86 -2.93 -3.08
C PRO A 144 -16.51 -4.31 -3.30
N LYS A 145 -15.69 -5.29 -3.63
CA LYS A 145 -16.10 -6.69 -3.52
C LYS A 145 -16.17 -6.96 -2.02
N LYS A 146 -17.39 -7.05 -1.45
CA LYS A 146 -17.52 -7.54 -0.08
C LYS A 146 -16.79 -8.88 0.01
N ALA A 147 -15.60 -8.89 0.62
CA ALA A 147 -15.06 -10.15 1.10
C ALA A 147 -16.18 -10.76 1.95
N LYS A 148 -16.57 -12.01 1.65
CA LYS A 148 -17.36 -12.79 2.61
C LYS A 148 -16.51 -12.71 3.89
N ALA A 149 -16.99 -11.99 4.89
CA ALA A 149 -16.37 -12.03 6.21
C ALA A 149 -16.18 -13.51 6.51
N ALA A 150 -14.94 -13.91 6.77
CA ALA A 150 -14.72 -15.26 7.26
C ALA A 150 -15.66 -15.44 8.45
N PRO A 151 -16.37 -16.58 8.56
CA PRO A 151 -17.28 -16.76 9.68
C PRO A 151 -16.50 -16.49 10.95
N SER A 152 -17.00 -15.57 11.77
CA SER A 152 -16.36 -15.24 13.02
C SER A 152 -16.16 -16.51 13.84
N GLN A 153 -14.92 -16.76 14.24
CA GLN A 153 -14.61 -17.82 15.21
C GLN A 153 -14.85 -17.34 16.65
N VAL A 154 -15.22 -16.05 16.81
CA VAL A 154 -15.50 -15.44 18.10
C VAL A 154 -16.97 -15.66 18.42
N GLU A 155 -17.23 -16.36 19.50
CA GLU A 155 -18.57 -16.58 20.01
C GLU A 155 -18.99 -15.38 20.88
N MET A 156 -20.20 -14.86 20.62
CA MET A 156 -20.77 -13.78 21.41
C MET A 156 -21.42 -14.34 22.66
N LEU A 157 -20.80 -14.10 23.79
CA LEU A 157 -21.30 -14.57 25.08
C LEU A 157 -22.42 -13.66 25.59
N THR A 158 -23.44 -14.27 26.14
CA THR A 158 -24.54 -13.61 26.84
C THR A 158 -24.49 -13.98 28.34
N ASP A 159 -25.27 -13.31 29.17
CA ASP A 159 -25.37 -13.67 30.60
C ASP A 159 -25.69 -15.14 30.85
N LYS A 160 -26.40 -15.78 29.93
CA LYS A 160 -26.78 -17.20 30.02
C LYS A 160 -25.66 -18.13 29.61
N THR A 161 -24.89 -17.78 28.58
CA THR A 161 -23.81 -18.65 28.04
C THR A 161 -22.45 -18.39 28.69
N PHE A 162 -22.25 -17.23 29.30
CA PHE A 162 -20.99 -16.84 29.92
C PHE A 162 -20.50 -17.85 30.98
N LYS A 163 -21.39 -18.26 31.89
CA LYS A 163 -21.02 -19.23 32.95
C LYS A 163 -20.72 -20.63 32.42
N THR A 164 -21.34 -21.01 31.34
CA THR A 164 -21.17 -22.34 30.74
C THR A 164 -19.84 -22.42 29.98
N GLU A 165 -19.49 -21.36 29.28
CA GLU A 165 -18.27 -21.34 28.46
C GLU A 165 -16.99 -21.05 29.27
N ILE A 166 -17.08 -20.27 30.36
CA ILE A 166 -15.91 -19.86 31.17
C ILE A 166 -15.62 -20.86 32.31
N GLY A 167 -16.55 -21.73 32.64
CA GLY A 167 -16.35 -22.70 33.75
C GLY A 167 -15.87 -24.08 33.29
N GLY A 168 -15.52 -24.28 32.02
CA GLY A 168 -15.11 -25.58 31.49
C GLY A 168 -13.59 -25.81 31.62
N ASP A 169 -13.16 -27.00 31.14
CA ASP A 169 -11.73 -27.43 31.17
C ASP A 169 -10.85 -26.77 30.11
N LYS A 170 -11.37 -25.75 29.39
CA LYS A 170 -10.65 -25.04 28.32
C LYS A 170 -10.29 -23.64 28.76
N ASP A 171 -9.08 -23.20 28.39
CA ASP A 171 -8.69 -21.79 28.49
C ASP A 171 -9.52 -20.94 27.54
N VAL A 172 -10.15 -19.88 28.05
CA VAL A 172 -11.01 -18.97 27.28
C VAL A 172 -10.51 -17.56 27.39
N LEU A 173 -10.26 -16.91 26.25
CA LEU A 173 -9.95 -15.48 26.17
C LEU A 173 -11.25 -14.71 25.92
N VAL A 174 -11.64 -13.85 26.85
CA VAL A 174 -12.86 -13.05 26.76
C VAL A 174 -12.53 -11.57 26.54
N ALA A 175 -13.10 -10.99 25.49
CA ALA A 175 -13.05 -9.55 25.28
C ALA A 175 -14.40 -8.93 25.65
N PHE A 176 -14.38 -7.98 26.59
CA PHE A 176 -15.56 -7.16 26.91
C PHE A 176 -15.59 -5.94 25.99
N THR A 177 -16.65 -5.83 25.21
CA THR A 177 -16.83 -4.75 24.23
C THR A 177 -18.14 -4.02 24.47
N ALA A 178 -18.23 -2.78 23.98
CA ALA A 178 -19.46 -2.01 24.00
C ALA A 178 -19.71 -1.38 22.61
N PRO A 179 -20.98 -1.17 22.20
CA PRO A 179 -21.30 -0.64 20.87
C PRO A 179 -20.65 0.71 20.55
N TRP A 180 -20.37 1.51 21.56
CA TRP A 180 -19.71 2.81 21.45
C TRP A 180 -18.17 2.74 21.50
N CYS A 181 -17.60 1.55 21.75
CA CYS A 181 -16.16 1.37 21.75
C CYS A 181 -15.65 1.38 20.31
N GLY A 182 -14.90 2.42 19.94
CA GLY A 182 -14.36 2.59 18.59
C GLY A 182 -13.34 1.54 18.15
N ARG A 183 -12.91 0.65 19.07
CA ARG A 183 -12.13 -0.54 18.77
C ARG A 183 -13.08 -1.73 18.65
N LYS A 184 -13.65 -1.90 17.49
CA LYS A 184 -14.29 -3.16 17.15
C LYS A 184 -13.17 -4.21 17.08
N LEU A 185 -13.19 -5.18 18.00
CA LEU A 185 -12.47 -6.44 17.80
C LEU A 185 -13.24 -7.15 16.69
N TYR A 186 -12.69 -7.12 15.49
CA TYR A 186 -13.33 -7.74 14.34
C TYR A 186 -13.27 -9.25 14.43
N PRO A 187 -14.34 -9.90 13.95
CA PRO A 187 -14.16 -11.20 13.35
C PRO A 187 -13.43 -11.04 12.01
#